data_6462b8111eb915099b5dfcb2fd94f1a4
#
_entry.id   6462b8111eb915099b5dfcb2fd94f1a4
#
_cell.length_a   1.000
_cell.length_b   1.000
_cell.length_c   1.000
_cell.angle_alpha   90.00
_cell.angle_beta   90.00
_cell.angle_gamma   90.00
#
_symmetry.space_group_name_H-M   'P 1'
#
loop_
_entity.id
_entity.type
_entity.pdbx_description
1 polymer ?
#
loop_
_entity_poly.entity_id
_entity_poly.type
_entity_poly.pdbx_seq_one_letter_code
_entity_poly.pdbx_strand_id
1 'polypeptide(L)'
;MLTTLPRRLRGLPTPMAGLALGVASLGWCMENALPLNGWGQLIGAFTASALLLLLVLRFVLHAETLWEDLKHPVVGSIVPTFAMSLMVISRALLHAFPTFAAGLWCVGITLHLAALIAFIWFRLRDPVLEKMVPSWFIPPVGIIVADVAFPGVPAFLPFAQTLFVIGLVSYAILLPTMLYRLFFLPQVANAAKPTLAILAAPASLSLAGLLSVYEHPHPILTALLFGIAVLMTIAIYFAFWNLLRLKFSPGYAAFTFPMAIGATALYKLSNLVSHYTGAQQYAYELRLFAHFELTIAAVVICYVFVLYMKNLPQFLRNN
;
A
#
# COMPACT_ATOMS: atom_id res chain seq x y z
N MET A 1 36.53 5.58 5.93
CA MET A 1 35.41 4.83 5.37
C MET A 1 34.05 5.15 6.03
N LEU A 2 33.99 5.39 7.34
CA LEU A 2 32.75 5.72 8.07
C LEU A 2 32.16 7.12 7.78
N THR A 3 32.95 8.09 7.37
CA THR A 3 32.51 9.46 7.07
C THR A 3 31.78 9.63 5.74
N THR A 4 31.84 8.65 4.83
CA THR A 4 31.18 8.69 3.52
C THR A 4 29.80 8.05 3.50
N LEU A 5 29.50 7.17 4.46
CA LEU A 5 28.21 6.46 4.54
C LEU A 5 27.02 7.40 4.74
N PRO A 6 27.06 8.40 5.65
CA PRO A 6 25.95 9.33 5.82
C PRO A 6 25.57 10.03 4.52
N ARG A 7 26.55 10.58 3.78
CA ARG A 7 26.29 11.27 2.51
C ARG A 7 25.63 10.38 1.47
N ARG A 8 26.02 9.11 1.40
CA ARG A 8 25.45 8.16 0.44
C ARG A 8 23.98 7.84 0.68
N LEU A 9 23.53 7.82 1.93
CA LEU A 9 22.15 7.53 2.29
C LEU A 9 21.17 8.61 1.83
N ARG A 10 21.64 9.85 1.61
CA ARG A 10 20.79 10.97 1.15
C ARG A 10 20.07 10.66 -0.18
N GLY A 11 20.71 9.91 -1.07
CA GLY A 11 20.16 9.58 -2.39
C GLY A 11 19.12 8.44 -2.42
N LEU A 12 18.83 7.79 -1.28
CA LEU A 12 17.82 6.74 -1.24
C LEU A 12 16.43 7.31 -1.55
N PRO A 13 15.65 6.69 -2.44
CA PRO A 13 14.35 7.24 -2.82
C PRO A 13 13.27 6.87 -1.80
N THR A 14 12.44 7.83 -1.38
CA THR A 14 11.29 7.64 -0.49
C THR A 14 10.28 6.59 -0.99
N PRO A 15 10.03 6.42 -2.30
CA PRO A 15 9.21 5.32 -2.81
C PRO A 15 9.68 3.91 -2.42
N MET A 16 10.90 3.73 -1.92
CA MET A 16 11.37 2.46 -1.33
C MET A 16 10.45 1.98 -0.18
N ALA A 17 9.78 2.90 0.54
CA ALA A 17 8.76 2.55 1.53
C ALA A 17 7.55 1.85 0.91
N GLY A 18 7.15 2.26 -0.30
CA GLY A 18 6.10 1.58 -1.07
C GLY A 18 6.49 0.16 -1.49
N LEU A 19 7.77 -0.04 -1.86
CA LEU A 19 8.30 -1.38 -2.11
C LEU A 19 8.29 -2.23 -0.83
N ALA A 20 8.71 -1.68 0.31
CA ALA A 20 8.67 -2.36 1.61
C ALA A 20 7.24 -2.80 1.95
N LEU A 21 6.25 -1.91 1.77
CA LEU A 21 4.84 -2.22 1.93
C LEU A 21 4.40 -3.38 1.03
N GLY A 22 4.76 -3.34 -0.25
CA GLY A 22 4.43 -4.40 -1.21
C GLY A 22 5.03 -5.74 -0.83
N VAL A 23 6.30 -5.78 -0.43
CA VAL A 23 7.01 -7.03 -0.02
C VAL A 23 6.41 -7.62 1.25
N ALA A 24 6.14 -6.79 2.28
CA ALA A 24 5.49 -7.25 3.50
C ALA A 24 4.09 -7.82 3.23
N SER A 25 3.31 -7.11 2.39
CA SER A 25 1.95 -7.53 2.02
C SER A 25 1.95 -8.80 1.17
N LEU A 26 2.92 -8.97 0.27
CA LEU A 26 3.07 -10.20 -0.50
C LEU A 26 3.34 -11.39 0.42
N GLY A 27 4.33 -11.28 1.32
CA GLY A 27 4.66 -12.34 2.26
C GLY A 27 3.45 -12.78 3.09
N TRP A 28 2.66 -11.80 3.55
CA TRP A 28 1.41 -12.11 4.25
C TRP A 28 0.35 -12.73 3.35
N CYS A 29 0.14 -12.20 2.14
CA CYS A 29 -0.86 -12.73 1.22
C CYS A 29 -0.57 -14.18 0.82
N MET A 30 0.71 -14.57 0.69
CA MET A 30 1.12 -15.94 0.37
C MET A 30 0.66 -16.97 1.41
N GLU A 31 0.47 -16.61 2.67
CA GLU A 31 -0.07 -17.49 3.71
C GLU A 31 -1.49 -17.99 3.42
N ASN A 32 -2.25 -17.28 2.55
CA ASN A 32 -3.58 -17.72 2.12
C ASN A 32 -3.54 -18.81 1.03
N ALA A 33 -2.44 -18.90 0.30
CA ALA A 33 -2.26 -19.83 -0.82
C ALA A 33 -1.45 -21.07 -0.45
N LEU A 34 -0.48 -20.91 0.43
CA LEU A 34 0.53 -21.92 0.76
C LEU A 34 0.57 -22.15 2.28
N PRO A 35 0.79 -23.39 2.73
CA PRO A 35 0.92 -23.71 4.16
C PRO A 35 2.30 -23.32 4.70
N LEU A 36 2.59 -22.01 4.73
CA LEU A 36 3.90 -21.49 5.12
C LEU A 36 4.07 -21.32 6.63
N ASN A 37 3.01 -21.55 7.42
CA ASN A 37 3.05 -21.50 8.89
C ASN A 37 3.67 -20.20 9.46
N GLY A 38 3.38 -19.06 8.83
CA GLY A 38 3.87 -17.75 9.23
C GLY A 38 5.22 -17.35 8.61
N TRP A 39 5.95 -18.25 7.95
CA TRP A 39 7.24 -17.93 7.36
C TRP A 39 7.14 -16.91 6.24
N GLY A 40 6.07 -16.94 5.42
CA GLY A 40 5.83 -15.93 4.40
C GLY A 40 5.75 -14.53 4.99
N GLN A 41 4.94 -14.36 6.04
CA GLN A 41 4.83 -13.10 6.78
C GLN A 41 6.17 -12.64 7.38
N LEU A 42 6.90 -13.55 8.02
CA LEU A 42 8.16 -13.20 8.69
C LEU A 42 9.24 -12.79 7.68
N ILE A 43 9.40 -13.50 6.58
CA ILE A 43 10.36 -13.16 5.52
C ILE A 43 10.00 -11.82 4.88
N GLY A 44 8.72 -11.62 4.57
CA GLY A 44 8.22 -10.35 4.03
C GLY A 44 8.47 -9.19 4.99
N ALA A 45 8.13 -9.35 6.27
CA ALA A 45 8.33 -8.35 7.31
C ALA A 45 9.82 -8.05 7.55
N PHE A 46 10.69 -9.06 7.58
CA PHE A 46 12.13 -8.89 7.73
C PHE A 46 12.72 -8.08 6.56
N THR A 47 12.37 -8.46 5.34
CA THR A 47 12.84 -7.77 4.13
C THR A 47 12.35 -6.33 4.09
N ALA A 48 11.07 -6.10 4.40
CA ALA A 48 10.51 -4.76 4.49
C ALA A 48 11.17 -3.92 5.58
N SER A 49 11.43 -4.51 6.76
CA SER A 49 12.12 -3.83 7.86
C SER A 49 13.53 -3.38 7.48
N ALA A 50 14.27 -4.20 6.72
CA ALA A 50 15.59 -3.83 6.22
C ALA A 50 15.52 -2.61 5.27
N LEU A 51 14.52 -2.57 4.36
CA LEU A 51 14.30 -1.42 3.48
C LEU A 51 13.90 -0.16 4.26
N LEU A 52 13.01 -0.30 5.25
CA LEU A 52 12.59 0.81 6.10
C LEU A 52 13.73 1.34 6.97
N LEU A 53 14.60 0.46 7.48
CA LEU A 53 15.77 0.86 8.27
C LEU A 53 16.70 1.78 7.48
N LEU A 54 16.92 1.50 6.19
CA LEU A 54 17.70 2.38 5.32
C LEU A 54 17.06 3.77 5.19
N LEU A 55 15.73 3.86 5.10
CA LEU A 55 15.02 5.13 5.07
C LEU A 55 15.03 5.84 6.43
N VAL A 56 14.92 5.12 7.54
CA VAL A 56 15.07 5.70 8.88
C VAL A 56 16.45 6.33 9.02
N LEU A 57 17.52 5.61 8.64
CA LEU A 57 18.87 6.14 8.67
C LEU A 57 19.01 7.39 7.79
N ARG A 58 18.41 7.39 6.60
CA ARG A 58 18.37 8.60 5.74
C ARG A 58 17.71 9.77 6.47
N PHE A 59 16.51 9.60 7.00
CA PHE A 59 15.76 10.69 7.61
C PHE A 59 16.33 11.15 8.95
N VAL A 60 16.99 10.29 9.70
CA VAL A 60 17.70 10.67 10.94
C VAL A 60 18.96 11.46 10.62
N LEU A 61 19.70 11.07 9.60
CA LEU A 61 20.96 11.74 9.21
C LEU A 61 20.72 12.97 8.32
N HIS A 62 19.59 13.04 7.62
CA HIS A 62 19.23 14.06 6.65
C HIS A 62 17.75 14.45 6.79
N ALA A 63 17.38 14.99 7.95
CA ALA A 63 15.98 15.34 8.26
C ALA A 63 15.39 16.37 7.27
N GLU A 64 16.23 17.20 6.67
CA GLU A 64 15.84 18.15 5.61
C GLU A 64 15.19 17.43 4.41
N THR A 65 15.66 16.22 4.09
CA THR A 65 15.13 15.46 2.95
C THR A 65 13.69 14.99 3.17
N LEU A 66 13.31 14.66 4.41
CA LEU A 66 11.93 14.32 4.72
C LEU A 66 11.01 15.53 4.52
N TRP A 67 11.48 16.71 4.94
CA TRP A 67 10.73 17.95 4.78
C TRP A 67 10.56 18.35 3.31
N GLU A 68 11.60 18.19 2.50
CA GLU A 68 11.56 18.38 1.04
C GLU A 68 10.59 17.39 0.38
N ASP A 69 10.66 16.11 0.76
CA ASP A 69 9.78 15.05 0.27
C ASP A 69 8.31 15.36 0.58
N LEU A 70 7.97 15.77 1.80
CA LEU A 70 6.60 16.12 2.19
C LEU A 70 6.01 17.29 1.39
N LYS A 71 6.83 18.26 1.00
CA LYS A 71 6.41 19.38 0.15
C LYS A 71 6.09 18.94 -1.28
N HIS A 72 6.81 17.95 -1.80
CA HIS A 72 6.67 17.52 -3.18
C HIS A 72 5.31 16.86 -3.44
N PRO A 73 4.53 17.26 -4.48
CA PRO A 73 3.16 16.78 -4.69
C PRO A 73 3.05 15.27 -4.93
N VAL A 74 4.04 14.64 -5.55
CA VAL A 74 4.06 13.20 -5.81
C VAL A 74 4.74 12.45 -4.67
N VAL A 75 5.95 12.85 -4.29
CA VAL A 75 6.73 12.13 -3.26
C VAL A 75 6.05 12.23 -1.89
N GLY A 76 5.53 13.43 -1.53
CA GLY A 76 4.84 13.65 -0.27
C GLY A 76 3.60 12.77 -0.10
N SER A 77 2.91 12.46 -1.20
CA SER A 77 1.79 11.51 -1.14
C SER A 77 2.24 10.06 -0.93
N ILE A 78 3.50 9.72 -1.16
CA ILE A 78 4.06 8.37 -0.98
C ILE A 78 4.61 8.16 0.44
N VAL A 79 5.01 9.23 1.14
CA VAL A 79 5.57 9.16 2.50
C VAL A 79 4.75 8.26 3.45
N PRO A 80 3.40 8.31 3.47
CA PRO A 80 2.62 7.47 4.38
C PRO A 80 2.80 5.97 4.16
N THR A 81 3.33 5.50 3.02
CA THR A 81 3.61 4.07 2.79
C THR A 81 4.62 3.51 3.79
N PHE A 82 5.49 4.34 4.37
CA PHE A 82 6.37 3.97 5.47
C PHE A 82 5.56 3.50 6.68
N ALA A 83 4.59 4.28 7.09
CA ALA A 83 3.71 3.99 8.21
C ALA A 83 2.81 2.77 7.93
N MET A 84 2.28 2.65 6.71
CA MET A 84 1.52 1.49 6.27
C MET A 84 2.37 0.20 6.34
N SER A 85 3.65 0.27 5.97
CA SER A 85 4.57 -0.87 6.08
C SER A 85 4.76 -1.31 7.54
N LEU A 86 4.87 -0.36 8.48
CA LEU A 86 4.96 -0.69 9.92
C LEU A 86 3.70 -1.41 10.42
N MET A 87 2.51 -1.00 9.97
CA MET A 87 1.26 -1.67 10.33
C MET A 87 1.22 -3.12 9.80
N VAL A 88 1.66 -3.36 8.56
CA VAL A 88 1.74 -4.72 7.99
C VAL A 88 2.80 -5.56 8.70
N ILE A 89 3.97 -4.98 9.01
CA ILE A 89 5.04 -5.65 9.78
C ILE A 89 4.53 -6.02 11.18
N SER A 90 3.75 -5.15 11.83
CA SER A 90 3.19 -5.43 13.16
C SER A 90 2.35 -6.71 13.15
N ARG A 91 1.61 -6.96 12.08
CA ARG A 91 0.80 -8.18 11.92
C ARG A 91 1.65 -9.45 11.93
N ALA A 92 2.84 -9.42 11.32
CA ALA A 92 3.76 -10.57 11.31
C ALA A 92 4.32 -10.89 12.70
N LEU A 93 4.37 -9.92 13.59
CA LEU A 93 4.89 -10.07 14.96
C LEU A 93 3.81 -10.48 15.97
N LEU A 94 2.53 -10.46 15.58
CA LEU A 94 1.41 -10.60 16.50
C LEU A 94 1.41 -11.90 17.30
N HIS A 95 1.77 -13.04 16.68
CA HIS A 95 1.81 -14.33 17.36
C HIS A 95 2.92 -14.44 18.41
N ALA A 96 4.10 -13.88 18.10
CA ALA A 96 5.26 -14.00 18.99
C ALA A 96 5.30 -12.90 20.06
N PHE A 97 4.87 -11.68 19.70
CA PHE A 97 4.99 -10.48 20.54
C PHE A 97 3.73 -9.61 20.47
N PRO A 98 2.57 -10.06 21.00
CA PRO A 98 1.28 -9.40 20.79
C PRO A 98 1.24 -7.94 21.28
N THR A 99 1.78 -7.66 22.46
CA THR A 99 1.81 -6.30 23.02
C THR A 99 2.69 -5.37 22.20
N PHE A 100 3.87 -5.85 21.77
CA PHE A 100 4.77 -5.09 20.92
C PHE A 100 4.15 -4.84 19.53
N ALA A 101 3.51 -5.84 18.96
CA ALA A 101 2.79 -5.73 17.68
C ALA A 101 1.68 -4.68 17.74
N ALA A 102 0.86 -4.69 18.80
CA ALA A 102 -0.18 -3.68 19.01
C ALA A 102 0.41 -2.27 19.17
N GLY A 103 1.52 -2.13 19.90
CA GLY A 103 2.24 -0.87 20.04
C GLY A 103 2.80 -0.37 18.71
N LEU A 104 3.40 -1.26 17.90
CA LEU A 104 3.94 -0.92 16.58
C LEU A 104 2.81 -0.51 15.60
N TRP A 105 1.65 -1.16 15.67
CA TRP A 105 0.45 -0.78 14.93
C TRP A 105 -0.01 0.64 15.30
N CYS A 106 -0.08 0.99 16.58
CA CYS A 106 -0.41 2.34 17.04
C CYS A 106 0.62 3.40 16.55
N VAL A 107 1.91 3.08 16.61
CA VAL A 107 2.98 3.94 16.06
C VAL A 107 2.78 4.14 14.55
N GLY A 108 2.48 3.08 13.80
CA GLY A 108 2.18 3.15 12.38
C GLY A 108 1.01 4.11 12.10
N ILE A 109 -0.11 3.99 12.82
CA ILE A 109 -1.26 4.89 12.67
C ILE A 109 -0.86 6.34 12.96
N THR A 110 -0.16 6.58 14.06
CA THR A 110 0.25 7.94 14.46
C THR A 110 1.11 8.60 13.38
N LEU A 111 2.09 7.87 12.84
CA LEU A 111 2.96 8.36 11.76
C LEU A 111 2.16 8.59 10.47
N HIS A 112 1.19 7.71 10.17
CA HIS A 112 0.33 7.86 8.99
C HIS A 112 -0.54 9.11 9.09
N LEU A 113 -1.19 9.33 10.23
CA LEU A 113 -2.01 10.53 10.48
C LEU A 113 -1.17 11.81 10.44
N ALA A 114 0.03 11.79 11.01
CA ALA A 114 0.96 12.91 10.92
C ALA A 114 1.34 13.23 9.46
N ALA A 115 1.63 12.21 8.66
CA ALA A 115 1.94 12.37 7.24
C ALA A 115 0.71 12.84 6.43
N LEU A 116 -0.50 12.36 6.76
CA LEU A 116 -1.76 12.83 6.16
C LEU A 116 -1.99 14.32 6.46
N ILE A 117 -1.83 14.74 7.72
CA ILE A 117 -1.98 16.15 8.11
C ILE A 117 -0.96 17.03 7.36
N ALA A 118 0.30 16.60 7.30
CA ALA A 118 1.34 17.31 6.56
C ALA A 118 0.99 17.38 5.05
N PHE A 119 0.53 16.29 4.46
CA PHE A 119 0.11 16.25 3.06
C PHE A 119 -1.03 17.23 2.79
N ILE A 120 -2.11 17.21 3.59
CA ILE A 120 -3.25 18.13 3.46
C ILE A 120 -2.76 19.58 3.59
N TRP A 121 -1.92 19.87 4.59
CA TRP A 121 -1.36 21.22 4.81
C TRP A 121 -0.63 21.77 3.59
N PHE A 122 0.22 20.96 2.95
CA PHE A 122 0.94 21.40 1.76
C PHE A 122 0.04 21.49 0.52
N ARG A 123 -0.98 20.62 0.40
CA ARG A 123 -1.90 20.67 -0.75
C ARG A 123 -2.89 21.80 -0.68
N LEU A 124 -3.37 22.16 0.51
CA LEU A 124 -4.23 23.34 0.69
C LEU A 124 -3.53 24.66 0.36
N ARG A 125 -2.20 24.70 0.44
CA ARG A 125 -1.40 25.89 0.06
C ARG A 125 -1.12 26.00 -1.43
N ASP A 126 -1.28 24.90 -2.17
CA ASP A 126 -1.09 24.83 -3.61
C ASP A 126 -2.16 23.90 -4.22
N PRO A 127 -3.43 24.36 -4.22
CA PRO A 127 -4.58 23.52 -4.58
C PRO A 127 -4.76 23.43 -6.10
N VAL A 128 -3.74 22.96 -6.82
CA VAL A 128 -3.73 22.82 -8.27
C VAL A 128 -4.14 21.38 -8.65
N LEU A 129 -5.32 21.23 -9.25
CA LEU A 129 -5.88 19.92 -9.58
C LEU A 129 -5.02 19.15 -10.61
N GLU A 130 -4.34 19.84 -11.53
CA GLU A 130 -3.42 19.25 -12.51
C GLU A 130 -2.24 18.52 -11.86
N LYS A 131 -1.84 18.94 -10.66
CA LYS A 131 -0.78 18.27 -9.89
C LYS A 131 -1.25 16.97 -9.21
N MET A 132 -2.56 16.74 -9.17
CA MET A 132 -3.12 15.53 -8.58
C MET A 132 -2.74 14.31 -9.39
N VAL A 133 -2.20 13.30 -8.73
CA VAL A 133 -1.80 12.01 -9.29
C VAL A 133 -2.37 10.86 -8.44
N PRO A 134 -2.50 9.64 -8.98
CA PRO A 134 -3.13 8.53 -8.25
C PRO A 134 -2.51 8.21 -6.88
N SER A 135 -1.24 8.56 -6.64
CA SER A 135 -0.66 8.42 -5.31
C SER A 135 -1.31 9.32 -4.23
N TRP A 136 -2.13 10.30 -4.61
CA TRP A 136 -2.89 11.10 -3.65
C TRP A 136 -3.97 10.30 -2.89
N PHE A 137 -4.32 9.10 -3.35
CA PHE A 137 -5.13 8.18 -2.56
C PHE A 137 -4.39 7.67 -1.31
N ILE A 138 -3.06 7.57 -1.35
CA ILE A 138 -2.30 6.94 -0.27
C ILE A 138 -2.50 7.63 1.08
N PRO A 139 -2.35 8.97 1.22
CA PRO A 139 -2.48 9.61 2.53
C PRO A 139 -3.86 9.43 3.16
N PRO A 140 -5.01 9.71 2.49
CA PRO A 140 -6.32 9.63 3.15
C PRO A 140 -6.96 8.23 3.11
N VAL A 141 -6.73 7.43 2.05
CA VAL A 141 -7.35 6.10 1.94
C VAL A 141 -6.44 5.01 2.51
N GLY A 142 -5.13 5.20 2.43
CA GLY A 142 -4.15 4.24 2.93
C GLY A 142 -4.24 3.97 4.42
N ILE A 143 -4.90 4.82 5.20
CA ILE A 143 -5.15 4.59 6.63
C ILE A 143 -5.94 3.29 6.89
N ILE A 144 -6.72 2.81 5.91
CA ILE A 144 -7.45 1.54 5.97
C ILE A 144 -6.50 0.33 6.10
N VAL A 145 -5.19 0.49 5.85
CA VAL A 145 -4.23 -0.57 6.18
C VAL A 145 -4.24 -0.90 7.68
N ALA A 146 -4.57 0.07 8.53
CA ALA A 146 -4.76 -0.18 9.96
C ALA A 146 -5.84 -1.24 10.23
N ASP A 147 -6.92 -1.22 9.44
CA ASP A 147 -8.01 -2.18 9.54
C ASP A 147 -7.60 -3.56 9.04
N VAL A 148 -6.92 -3.60 7.89
CA VAL A 148 -6.42 -4.87 7.33
C VAL A 148 -5.43 -5.53 8.28
N ALA A 149 -4.54 -4.75 8.91
CA ALA A 149 -3.51 -5.21 9.85
C ALA A 149 -3.98 -5.16 11.33
N PHE A 150 -5.28 -5.03 11.57
CA PHE A 150 -5.85 -4.93 12.93
C PHE A 150 -5.35 -6.03 13.86
N PRO A 151 -4.83 -5.67 15.06
CA PRO A 151 -4.18 -6.65 15.96
C PRO A 151 -5.17 -7.53 16.74
N GLY A 152 -6.49 -7.37 16.52
CA GLY A 152 -7.50 -8.17 17.20
C GLY A 152 -7.75 -7.78 18.67
N VAL A 153 -7.30 -6.59 19.11
CA VAL A 153 -7.54 -6.09 20.46
C VAL A 153 -8.92 -5.45 20.52
N PRO A 154 -9.89 -6.03 21.28
CA PRO A 154 -11.28 -5.55 21.25
C PRO A 154 -11.43 -4.07 21.57
N ALA A 155 -10.63 -3.53 22.50
CA ALA A 155 -10.66 -2.12 22.87
C ALA A 155 -10.30 -1.16 21.72
N PHE A 156 -9.56 -1.63 20.71
CA PHE A 156 -9.17 -0.84 19.56
C PHE A 156 -10.13 -0.96 18.38
N LEU A 157 -11.09 -1.88 18.42
CA LEU A 157 -12.01 -2.11 17.31
C LEU A 157 -12.82 -0.87 16.90
N PRO A 158 -13.46 -0.10 17.84
CA PRO A 158 -14.20 1.10 17.47
C PRO A 158 -13.32 2.16 16.83
N PHE A 159 -12.06 2.25 17.26
CA PHE A 159 -11.07 3.16 16.67
C PHE A 159 -10.70 2.73 15.24
N ALA A 160 -10.41 1.45 15.03
CA ALA A 160 -10.17 0.91 13.69
C ALA A 160 -11.37 1.20 12.77
N GLN A 161 -12.59 0.85 13.18
CA GLN A 161 -13.80 1.13 12.40
C GLN A 161 -13.97 2.62 12.05
N THR A 162 -13.54 3.53 12.94
CA THR A 162 -13.53 4.97 12.65
C THR A 162 -12.52 5.33 11.56
N LEU A 163 -11.33 4.75 11.59
CA LEU A 163 -10.32 4.93 10.55
C LEU A 163 -10.80 4.39 9.20
N PHE A 164 -11.48 3.23 9.22
CA PHE A 164 -12.13 2.68 8.02
C PHE A 164 -13.11 3.68 7.39
N VAL A 165 -14.01 4.24 8.19
CA VAL A 165 -15.01 5.22 7.70
C VAL A 165 -14.32 6.45 7.11
N ILE A 166 -13.31 7.00 7.78
CA ILE A 166 -12.52 8.13 7.27
C ILE A 166 -11.90 7.80 5.90
N GLY A 167 -11.25 6.64 5.79
CA GLY A 167 -10.63 6.21 4.54
C GLY A 167 -11.65 5.96 3.43
N LEU A 168 -12.78 5.32 3.74
CA LEU A 168 -13.84 5.03 2.77
C LEU A 168 -14.52 6.32 2.26
N VAL A 169 -14.84 7.26 3.13
CA VAL A 169 -15.39 8.57 2.74
C VAL A 169 -14.39 9.33 1.88
N SER A 170 -13.12 9.30 2.27
CA SER A 170 -12.05 9.90 1.47
C SER A 170 -11.98 9.27 0.08
N TYR A 171 -12.12 7.94 -0.01
CA TYR A 171 -12.15 7.24 -1.31
C TYR A 171 -13.36 7.66 -2.15
N ALA A 172 -14.55 7.73 -1.56
CA ALA A 172 -15.77 8.13 -2.25
C ALA A 172 -15.69 9.55 -2.85
N ILE A 173 -14.96 10.46 -2.19
CA ILE A 173 -14.73 11.83 -2.68
C ILE A 173 -13.62 11.87 -3.73
N LEU A 174 -12.50 11.17 -3.46
CA LEU A 174 -11.33 11.26 -4.32
C LEU A 174 -11.46 10.47 -5.62
N LEU A 175 -12.24 9.38 -5.66
CA LEU A 175 -12.38 8.59 -6.88
C LEU A 175 -12.99 9.41 -8.04
N PRO A 176 -14.15 10.04 -7.92
CA PRO A 176 -14.70 10.84 -9.00
C PRO A 176 -13.80 12.03 -9.36
N THR A 177 -13.18 12.68 -8.37
CA THR A 177 -12.25 13.77 -8.60
C THR A 177 -11.03 13.33 -9.40
N MET A 178 -10.46 12.16 -9.05
CA MET A 178 -9.31 11.59 -9.77
C MET A 178 -9.68 11.16 -11.18
N LEU A 179 -10.84 10.54 -11.38
CA LEU A 179 -11.31 10.17 -12.72
C LEU A 179 -11.52 11.42 -13.58
N TYR A 180 -12.17 12.46 -13.03
CA TYR A 180 -12.28 13.75 -13.72
C TYR A 180 -10.90 14.30 -14.13
N ARG A 181 -9.95 14.30 -13.18
CA ARG A 181 -8.57 14.76 -13.43
C ARG A 181 -7.88 13.97 -14.55
N LEU A 182 -8.05 12.65 -14.58
CA LEU A 182 -7.38 11.80 -15.57
C LEU A 182 -7.98 11.89 -16.97
N PHE A 183 -9.31 12.09 -17.07
CA PHE A 183 -10.00 12.14 -18.36
C PHE A 183 -10.05 13.53 -18.99
N PHE A 184 -10.11 14.58 -18.18
CA PHE A 184 -10.40 15.92 -18.68
C PHE A 184 -9.24 16.92 -18.54
N LEU A 185 -8.20 16.60 -17.78
CA LEU A 185 -7.04 17.45 -17.59
C LEU A 185 -5.78 16.87 -18.27
N PRO A 186 -4.69 17.67 -18.41
CA PRO A 186 -3.47 17.23 -19.07
C PRO A 186 -2.92 15.91 -18.52
N GLN A 187 -2.31 15.11 -19.37
CA GLN A 187 -1.78 13.81 -19.01
C GLN A 187 -0.79 13.90 -17.84
N VAL A 188 -0.78 12.85 -17.02
CA VAL A 188 0.21 12.68 -15.93
C VAL A 188 1.62 12.68 -16.52
N ALA A 189 2.51 13.49 -15.94
CA ALA A 189 3.91 13.56 -16.36
C ALA A 189 4.57 12.17 -16.36
N ASN A 190 5.46 11.91 -17.33
CA ASN A 190 6.07 10.59 -17.51
C ASN A 190 6.72 10.03 -16.24
N ALA A 191 7.37 10.88 -15.42
CA ALA A 191 7.98 10.48 -14.16
C ALA A 191 6.95 10.00 -13.11
N ALA A 192 5.69 10.47 -13.19
CA ALA A 192 4.61 10.10 -12.27
C ALA A 192 3.66 9.03 -12.85
N LYS A 193 3.78 8.64 -14.13
CA LYS A 193 2.94 7.60 -14.75
C LYS A 193 2.88 6.28 -13.98
N PRO A 194 3.96 5.80 -13.33
CA PRO A 194 3.87 4.57 -12.52
C PRO A 194 2.80 4.64 -11.43
N THR A 195 2.46 5.85 -10.92
CA THR A 195 1.40 6.02 -9.91
C THR A 195 0.02 5.60 -10.40
N LEU A 196 -0.21 5.49 -11.73
CA LEU A 196 -1.48 5.00 -12.29
C LEU A 196 -1.85 3.61 -11.75
N ALA A 197 -0.87 2.75 -11.48
CA ALA A 197 -1.13 1.43 -10.90
C ALA A 197 -1.82 1.49 -9.53
N ILE A 198 -1.68 2.61 -8.82
CA ILE A 198 -2.31 2.80 -7.49
C ILE A 198 -3.84 2.81 -7.60
N LEU A 199 -4.42 3.11 -8.76
CA LEU A 199 -5.88 3.08 -8.95
C LEU A 199 -6.50 1.71 -8.61
N ALA A 200 -5.75 0.62 -8.73
CA ALA A 200 -6.22 -0.73 -8.36
C ALA A 200 -6.30 -0.97 -6.83
N ALA A 201 -5.62 -0.11 -6.02
CA ALA A 201 -5.53 -0.35 -4.57
C ALA A 201 -6.74 0.12 -3.76
N PRO A 202 -7.31 1.32 -3.93
CA PRO A 202 -8.28 1.90 -2.99
C PRO A 202 -9.52 1.05 -2.76
N ALA A 203 -10.16 0.52 -3.81
CA ALA A 203 -11.33 -0.33 -3.68
C ALA A 203 -11.00 -1.67 -3.04
N SER A 204 -9.91 -2.31 -3.48
CA SER A 204 -9.41 -3.57 -2.91
C SER A 204 -9.04 -3.40 -1.44
N LEU A 205 -8.37 -2.30 -1.08
CA LEU A 205 -8.01 -1.97 0.30
C LEU A 205 -9.27 -1.73 1.15
N SER A 206 -10.24 -0.98 0.64
CA SER A 206 -11.50 -0.72 1.32
C SER A 206 -12.29 -2.02 1.53
N LEU A 207 -12.33 -2.91 0.53
CA LEU A 207 -12.94 -4.22 0.67
C LEU A 207 -12.22 -5.07 1.73
N ALA A 208 -10.90 -5.16 1.66
CA ALA A 208 -10.13 -5.92 2.64
C ALA A 208 -10.27 -5.38 4.06
N GLY A 209 -10.30 -4.05 4.25
CA GLY A 209 -10.53 -3.39 5.52
C GLY A 209 -11.92 -3.67 6.08
N LEU A 210 -12.97 -3.50 5.25
CA LEU A 210 -14.35 -3.84 5.60
C LEU A 210 -14.46 -5.27 6.15
N LEU A 211 -13.87 -6.23 5.41
CA LEU A 211 -13.89 -7.66 5.77
C LEU A 211 -12.95 -8.01 6.94
N SER A 212 -12.20 -7.05 7.46
CA SER A 212 -11.30 -7.27 8.60
C SER A 212 -11.87 -6.79 9.92
N VAL A 213 -12.70 -5.72 9.93
CA VAL A 213 -13.16 -5.06 11.16
C VAL A 213 -14.68 -5.11 11.35
N TYR A 214 -15.42 -5.71 10.41
CA TYR A 214 -16.86 -5.95 10.53
C TYR A 214 -17.17 -7.45 10.39
N GLU A 215 -17.75 -8.04 11.41
CA GLU A 215 -18.18 -9.46 11.38
C GLU A 215 -19.32 -9.68 10.38
N HIS A 216 -20.21 -8.70 10.27
CA HIS A 216 -21.34 -8.71 9.34
C HIS A 216 -21.25 -7.52 8.39
N PRO A 217 -20.39 -7.59 7.36
CA PRO A 217 -20.21 -6.50 6.42
C PRO A 217 -21.48 -6.30 5.58
N HIS A 218 -21.83 -5.03 5.32
CA HIS A 218 -23.02 -4.69 4.56
C HIS A 218 -22.94 -5.25 3.12
N PRO A 219 -23.87 -6.10 2.65
CA PRO A 219 -23.73 -6.82 1.38
C PRO A 219 -23.61 -5.92 0.15
N ILE A 220 -24.39 -4.83 0.10
CA ILE A 220 -24.36 -3.88 -1.03
C ILE A 220 -23.00 -3.17 -1.08
N LEU A 221 -22.46 -2.73 0.07
CA LEU A 221 -21.13 -2.10 0.11
C LEU A 221 -20.02 -3.09 -0.30
N THR A 222 -20.10 -4.32 0.18
CA THR A 222 -19.18 -5.40 -0.19
C THR A 222 -19.19 -5.64 -1.70
N ALA A 223 -20.38 -5.77 -2.31
CA ALA A 223 -20.54 -5.99 -3.74
C ALA A 223 -20.05 -4.78 -4.56
N LEU A 224 -20.34 -3.56 -4.12
CA LEU A 224 -19.89 -2.33 -4.78
C LEU A 224 -18.38 -2.22 -4.78
N LEU A 225 -17.73 -2.39 -3.60
CA LEU A 225 -16.29 -2.33 -3.49
C LEU A 225 -15.60 -3.43 -4.29
N PHE A 226 -16.16 -4.64 -4.29
CA PHE A 226 -15.67 -5.76 -5.10
C PHE A 226 -15.75 -5.44 -6.60
N GLY A 227 -16.91 -4.96 -7.08
CA GLY A 227 -17.07 -4.60 -8.48
C GLY A 227 -16.09 -3.51 -8.95
N ILE A 228 -15.91 -2.46 -8.15
CA ILE A 228 -14.93 -1.40 -8.44
C ILE A 228 -13.50 -1.95 -8.38
N ALA A 229 -13.17 -2.80 -7.40
CA ALA A 229 -11.84 -3.41 -7.28
C ALA A 229 -11.48 -4.21 -8.53
N VAL A 230 -12.38 -5.08 -8.99
CA VAL A 230 -12.17 -5.88 -10.21
C VAL A 230 -12.00 -4.99 -11.42
N LEU A 231 -12.89 -3.99 -11.60
CA LEU A 231 -12.82 -3.06 -12.73
C LEU A 231 -11.48 -2.32 -12.78
N MET A 232 -11.04 -1.77 -11.65
CA MET A 232 -9.79 -1.03 -11.56
C MET A 232 -8.57 -1.93 -11.76
N THR A 233 -8.58 -3.14 -11.21
CA THR A 233 -7.49 -4.11 -11.40
C THR A 233 -7.35 -4.50 -12.87
N ILE A 234 -8.45 -4.81 -13.56
CA ILE A 234 -8.45 -5.12 -15.00
C ILE A 234 -7.92 -3.93 -15.80
N ALA A 235 -8.37 -2.71 -15.50
CA ALA A 235 -7.88 -1.50 -16.18
C ALA A 235 -6.36 -1.32 -16.02
N ILE A 236 -5.82 -1.61 -14.83
CA ILE A 236 -4.38 -1.53 -14.58
C ILE A 236 -3.61 -2.66 -15.24
N TYR A 237 -4.16 -3.86 -15.34
CA TYR A 237 -3.52 -4.95 -16.11
C TYR A 237 -3.35 -4.56 -17.60
N PHE A 238 -4.34 -3.94 -18.21
CA PHE A 238 -4.18 -3.38 -19.56
C PHE A 238 -3.14 -2.25 -19.59
N ALA A 239 -3.14 -1.37 -18.59
CA ALA A 239 -2.17 -0.29 -18.51
C ALA A 239 -0.72 -0.78 -18.32
N PHE A 240 -0.49 -1.95 -17.69
CA PHE A 240 0.83 -2.54 -17.51
C PHE A 240 1.56 -2.81 -18.82
N TRP A 241 0.84 -3.06 -19.92
CA TRP A 241 1.45 -3.16 -21.26
C TRP A 241 2.32 -1.95 -21.61
N ASN A 242 1.91 -0.75 -21.19
CA ASN A 242 2.65 0.48 -21.41
C ASN A 242 3.52 0.85 -20.19
N LEU A 243 3.02 0.67 -18.97
CA LEU A 243 3.71 1.09 -17.74
C LEU A 243 5.00 0.31 -17.49
N LEU A 244 5.02 -0.99 -17.78
CA LEU A 244 6.22 -1.83 -17.62
C LEU A 244 7.30 -1.57 -18.68
N ARG A 245 6.99 -0.83 -19.74
CA ARG A 245 7.96 -0.40 -20.78
C ARG A 245 8.62 0.94 -20.47
N LEU A 246 8.17 1.65 -19.46
CA LEU A 246 8.82 2.89 -19.02
C LEU A 246 10.25 2.59 -18.54
N LYS A 247 11.14 3.58 -18.63
CA LYS A 247 12.44 3.47 -17.98
C LYS A 247 12.25 3.33 -16.47
N PHE A 248 13.04 2.46 -15.85
CA PHE A 248 13.00 2.28 -14.41
C PHE A 248 13.17 3.62 -13.69
N SER A 249 12.30 3.84 -12.72
CA SER A 249 12.37 4.94 -11.77
C SER A 249 11.92 4.45 -10.39
N PRO A 250 12.26 5.15 -9.31
CA PRO A 250 11.75 4.81 -7.97
C PRO A 250 10.21 4.72 -7.90
N GLY A 251 9.50 5.38 -8.79
CA GLY A 251 8.05 5.29 -8.92
C GLY A 251 7.51 3.88 -9.20
N TYR A 252 8.34 2.94 -9.68
CA TYR A 252 7.95 1.53 -9.89
C TYR A 252 7.46 0.84 -8.61
N ALA A 253 7.81 1.35 -7.42
CA ALA A 253 7.23 0.88 -6.16
C ALA A 253 5.69 0.95 -6.14
N ALA A 254 5.09 1.85 -6.93
CA ALA A 254 3.64 1.96 -7.10
C ALA A 254 2.97 0.72 -7.72
N PHE A 255 3.74 -0.17 -8.36
CA PHE A 255 3.23 -1.41 -8.95
C PHE A 255 3.06 -2.52 -7.91
N THR A 256 3.58 -2.40 -6.71
CA THR A 256 3.73 -3.50 -5.75
C THR A 256 2.51 -3.72 -4.87
N PHE A 257 2.23 -2.84 -3.94
CA PHE A 257 1.13 -2.98 -2.98
C PHE A 257 -0.24 -3.15 -3.63
N PRO A 258 -0.61 -2.43 -4.71
CA PRO A 258 -1.91 -2.59 -5.35
C PRO A 258 -2.22 -4.04 -5.76
N MET A 259 -1.23 -4.77 -6.24
CA MET A 259 -1.40 -6.17 -6.65
C MET A 259 -1.58 -7.10 -5.44
N ALA A 260 -0.79 -6.90 -4.39
CA ALA A 260 -0.90 -7.71 -3.18
C ALA A 260 -2.24 -7.51 -2.44
N ILE A 261 -2.74 -6.26 -2.38
CA ILE A 261 -3.99 -5.98 -1.69
C ILE A 261 -5.22 -6.47 -2.48
N GLY A 262 -5.15 -6.49 -3.81
CA GLY A 262 -6.17 -7.10 -4.67
C GLY A 262 -6.36 -8.57 -4.35
N ALA A 263 -5.29 -9.34 -4.39
CA ALA A 263 -5.30 -10.76 -4.01
C ALA A 263 -5.78 -10.97 -2.57
N THR A 264 -5.33 -10.14 -1.62
CA THR A 264 -5.77 -10.22 -0.21
C THR A 264 -7.27 -9.99 -0.06
N ALA A 265 -7.82 -9.01 -0.76
CA ALA A 265 -9.26 -8.72 -0.75
C ALA A 265 -10.08 -9.89 -1.27
N LEU A 266 -9.64 -10.54 -2.36
CA LEU A 266 -10.29 -11.71 -2.93
C LEU A 266 -10.25 -12.93 -1.99
N TYR A 267 -9.13 -13.19 -1.31
CA TYR A 267 -9.06 -14.26 -0.29
C TYR A 267 -10.04 -14.02 0.85
N LYS A 268 -10.10 -12.77 1.36
CA LYS A 268 -11.05 -12.42 2.42
C LYS A 268 -12.49 -12.55 1.96
N LEU A 269 -12.80 -12.13 0.74
CA LEU A 269 -14.14 -12.27 0.16
C LEU A 269 -14.50 -13.76 -0.06
N SER A 270 -13.58 -14.56 -0.60
CA SER A 270 -13.77 -16.01 -0.72
C SER A 270 -14.08 -16.67 0.62
N ASN A 271 -13.34 -16.29 1.66
CA ASN A 271 -13.58 -16.79 3.02
C ASN A 271 -14.97 -16.36 3.53
N LEU A 272 -15.39 -15.10 3.34
CA LEU A 272 -16.73 -14.65 3.71
C LEU A 272 -17.81 -15.47 2.99
N VAL A 273 -17.70 -15.61 1.66
CA VAL A 273 -18.70 -16.30 0.82
C VAL A 273 -18.78 -17.80 1.18
N SER A 274 -17.70 -18.42 1.62
CA SER A 274 -17.69 -19.83 2.01
C SER A 274 -18.57 -20.16 3.22
N HIS A 275 -18.92 -19.15 4.04
CA HIS A 275 -19.82 -19.36 5.19
C HIS A 275 -21.32 -19.38 4.82
N TYR A 276 -21.66 -19.01 3.56
CA TYR A 276 -23.06 -19.04 3.13
C TYR A 276 -23.41 -20.40 2.50
N THR A 277 -24.52 -20.99 2.95
CA THR A 277 -25.02 -22.27 2.43
C THR A 277 -25.31 -22.15 0.93
N GLY A 278 -24.78 -23.06 0.14
CA GLY A 278 -24.99 -23.08 -1.32
C GLY A 278 -24.04 -22.14 -2.11
N ALA A 279 -23.14 -21.40 -1.45
CA ALA A 279 -22.23 -20.47 -2.10
C ALA A 279 -20.78 -21.02 -2.24
N GLN A 280 -20.55 -22.29 -1.90
CA GLN A 280 -19.20 -22.90 -1.90
C GLN A 280 -18.53 -22.84 -3.26
N GLN A 281 -19.29 -23.01 -4.36
CA GLN A 281 -18.73 -22.90 -5.71
C GLN A 281 -18.24 -21.48 -5.99
N TYR A 282 -18.99 -20.45 -5.64
CA TYR A 282 -18.57 -19.05 -5.80
C TYR A 282 -17.34 -18.71 -4.95
N ALA A 283 -17.30 -19.25 -3.72
CA ALA A 283 -16.12 -19.11 -2.86
C ALA A 283 -14.88 -19.74 -3.51
N TYR A 284 -15.01 -20.91 -4.11
CA TYR A 284 -13.92 -21.58 -4.83
C TYR A 284 -13.46 -20.76 -6.05
N GLU A 285 -14.38 -20.25 -6.85
CA GLU A 285 -14.07 -19.40 -8.01
C GLU A 285 -13.33 -18.12 -7.58
N LEU A 286 -13.80 -17.45 -6.54
CA LEU A 286 -13.11 -16.27 -5.95
C LEU A 286 -11.70 -16.62 -5.48
N ARG A 287 -11.51 -17.81 -4.91
CA ARG A 287 -10.19 -18.29 -4.48
C ARG A 287 -9.26 -18.54 -5.66
N LEU A 288 -9.76 -19.06 -6.77
CA LEU A 288 -8.98 -19.20 -8.01
C LEU A 288 -8.53 -17.84 -8.56
N PHE A 289 -9.43 -16.85 -8.58
CA PHE A 289 -9.05 -15.48 -8.96
C PHE A 289 -8.03 -14.87 -7.99
N ALA A 290 -8.16 -15.15 -6.69
CA ALA A 290 -7.15 -14.71 -5.70
C ALA A 290 -5.78 -15.34 -5.96
N HIS A 291 -5.70 -16.62 -6.31
CA HIS A 291 -4.45 -17.29 -6.70
C HIS A 291 -3.84 -16.68 -7.96
N PHE A 292 -4.67 -16.38 -8.96
CA PHE A 292 -4.22 -15.72 -10.18
C PHE A 292 -3.64 -14.32 -9.89
N GLU A 293 -4.35 -13.49 -9.14
CA GLU A 293 -3.86 -12.17 -8.74
C GLU A 293 -2.60 -12.25 -7.86
N LEU A 294 -2.54 -13.21 -6.93
CA LEU A 294 -1.34 -13.44 -6.12
C LEU A 294 -0.12 -13.80 -6.99
N THR A 295 -0.32 -14.60 -8.03
CA THR A 295 0.76 -14.97 -8.95
C THR A 295 1.29 -13.72 -9.68
N ILE A 296 0.39 -12.87 -10.17
CA ILE A 296 0.78 -11.59 -10.79
C ILE A 296 1.49 -10.69 -9.77
N ALA A 297 0.94 -10.57 -8.56
CA ALA A 297 1.56 -9.80 -7.48
C ALA A 297 2.98 -10.28 -7.19
N ALA A 298 3.20 -11.58 -7.05
CA ALA A 298 4.51 -12.16 -6.80
C ALA A 298 5.51 -11.82 -7.92
N VAL A 299 5.11 -12.00 -9.17
CA VAL A 299 5.97 -11.69 -10.33
C VAL A 299 6.32 -10.20 -10.36
N VAL A 300 5.34 -9.31 -10.23
CA VAL A 300 5.54 -7.86 -10.29
C VAL A 300 6.38 -7.36 -9.13
N ILE A 301 6.09 -7.82 -7.90
CA ILE A 301 6.81 -7.37 -6.69
C ILE A 301 8.25 -7.87 -6.73
N CYS A 302 8.50 -9.12 -7.10
CA CYS A 302 9.86 -9.65 -7.26
C CYS A 302 10.61 -8.91 -8.37
N TYR A 303 9.98 -8.61 -9.48
CA TYR A 303 10.57 -7.83 -10.57
C TYR A 303 10.99 -6.44 -10.10
N VAL A 304 10.09 -5.71 -9.43
CA VAL A 304 10.39 -4.38 -8.90
C VAL A 304 11.48 -4.44 -7.83
N PHE A 305 11.43 -5.43 -6.93
CA PHE A 305 12.47 -5.64 -5.93
C PHE A 305 13.86 -5.82 -6.56
N VAL A 306 13.96 -6.68 -7.56
CA VAL A 306 15.24 -6.91 -8.30
C VAL A 306 15.72 -5.62 -8.96
N LEU A 307 14.82 -4.83 -9.57
CA LEU A 307 15.21 -3.54 -10.16
C LEU A 307 15.74 -2.56 -9.11
N TYR A 308 15.11 -2.48 -7.93
CA TYR A 308 15.60 -1.64 -6.84
C TYR A 308 16.97 -2.09 -6.35
N MET A 309 17.17 -3.41 -6.17
CA MET A 309 18.49 -3.94 -5.73
C MET A 309 19.58 -3.68 -6.77
N LYS A 310 19.30 -3.85 -8.06
CA LYS A 310 20.24 -3.53 -9.13
C LYS A 310 20.62 -2.04 -9.16
N ASN A 311 19.68 -1.15 -8.85
CA ASN A 311 19.92 0.29 -8.88
C ASN A 311 20.32 0.86 -7.50
N LEU A 312 20.34 0.07 -6.44
CA LEU A 312 20.74 0.50 -5.11
C LEU A 312 22.12 1.17 -5.07
N PRO A 313 23.17 0.62 -5.75
CA PRO A 313 24.48 1.29 -5.80
C PRO A 313 24.43 2.68 -6.43
N GLN A 314 23.55 2.90 -7.41
CA GLN A 314 23.36 4.20 -8.04
C GLN A 314 22.69 5.20 -7.08
N PHE A 315 21.67 4.78 -6.36
CA PHE A 315 21.02 5.61 -5.33
C PHE A 315 22.01 6.04 -4.23
N LEU A 316 22.98 5.18 -3.91
CA LEU A 316 24.02 5.46 -2.92
C LEU A 316 25.22 6.28 -3.48
N ARG A 317 25.28 6.55 -4.78
CA ARG A 317 26.37 7.30 -5.44
C ARG A 317 25.98 8.70 -5.88
N ASN A 318 24.68 8.95 -6.11
CA ASN A 318 24.19 10.22 -6.65
C ASN A 318 24.13 11.33 -5.57
N ASN A 319 25.30 11.66 -5.00
CA ASN A 319 25.49 12.85 -4.15
C ASN A 319 26.81 13.52 -4.42
#